data_32e9b01cc11606a07ff1ec89a7c21ef8
#
_entry.id   32e9b01cc11606a07ff1ec89a7c21ef8
#
_cell.length_a   1.000
_cell.length_b   1.000
_cell.length_c   1.000
_cell.angle_alpha   90.00
_cell.angle_beta   90.00
_cell.angle_gamma   90.00
#
_symmetry.space_group_name_H-M   'P 1'
#
loop_
_entity.id
_entity.type
_entity.pdbx_description
1 polymer ?
#
loop_
_entity_poly.entity_id
_entity_poly.type
_entity_poly.pdbx_seq_one_letter_code
_entity_poly.pdbx_strand_id
1 'polypeptide(L)'
;MKDKSFIVSSIIIFFGFSYLQLFKPDLYIDERGLLLFLILLFGGILQYSTRHAIRGGDIFLRTIPGVKAVEEAVGRSTEMGKPVLYVPGIQDMDQVETVAGVVILGHVSKMTARYETPLNVPVARSIVLKAAQEACKESY
;
A
#
# COMPACT_ATOMS: atom_id res chain seq x y z
N MET A 1 -13.72 9.79 16.80
CA MET A 1 -13.20 10.86 17.67
C MET A 1 -11.73 11.20 17.43
N LYS A 2 -10.87 10.29 16.92
CA LYS A 2 -9.45 10.56 16.62
C LYS A 2 -9.21 11.56 15.46
N ASP A 3 -10.16 11.71 14.53
CA ASP A 3 -9.97 12.55 13.33
C ASP A 3 -10.00 14.06 13.58
N LYS A 4 -10.78 14.51 14.57
CA LYS A 4 -10.87 15.95 14.89
C LYS A 4 -9.58 16.48 15.52
N SER A 5 -8.93 15.70 16.36
CA SER A 5 -7.67 16.05 17.03
C SER A 5 -6.54 16.30 16.01
N PHE A 6 -6.49 15.52 14.95
CA PHE A 6 -5.44 15.62 13.93
C PHE A 6 -5.65 16.81 12.97
N ILE A 7 -6.92 17.14 12.66
CA ILE A 7 -7.27 18.35 11.87
C ILE A 7 -6.90 19.60 12.67
N VAL A 8 -7.23 19.60 13.94
CA VAL A 8 -6.90 20.70 14.85
C VAL A 8 -5.38 20.84 14.98
N SER A 9 -4.62 19.74 15.10
CA SER A 9 -3.16 19.80 15.17
C SER A 9 -2.53 20.32 13.87
N SER A 10 -3.05 19.91 12.70
CA SER A 10 -2.56 20.40 11.40
C SER A 10 -2.85 21.88 11.18
N ILE A 11 -4.04 22.34 11.60
CA ILE A 11 -4.42 23.75 11.53
C ILE A 11 -3.56 24.56 12.52
N ILE A 12 -3.33 24.07 13.73
CA ILE A 12 -2.47 24.73 14.72
C ILE A 12 -1.04 24.85 14.24
N ILE A 13 -0.49 23.81 13.60
CA ILE A 13 0.86 23.85 13.04
C ILE A 13 0.93 24.88 11.90
N PHE A 14 -0.08 24.91 11.02
CA PHE A 14 -0.13 25.85 9.90
C PHE A 14 -0.26 27.31 10.38
N PHE A 15 -1.20 27.57 11.29
CA PHE A 15 -1.40 28.91 11.87
C PHE A 15 -0.26 29.33 12.81
N GLY A 16 0.27 28.39 13.61
CA GLY A 16 1.41 28.66 14.48
C GLY A 16 2.66 29.04 13.71
N PHE A 17 2.90 28.36 12.59
CA PHE A 17 4.03 28.65 11.72
C PHE A 17 3.84 29.97 10.95
N SER A 18 2.62 30.25 10.46
CA SER A 18 2.28 31.55 9.85
C SER A 18 2.43 32.71 10.84
N TYR A 19 2.06 32.52 12.10
CA TYR A 19 2.22 33.48 13.17
C TYR A 19 3.71 33.73 13.52
N LEU A 20 4.53 32.68 13.52
CA LEU A 20 5.97 32.78 13.73
C LEU A 20 6.66 33.58 12.63
N GLN A 21 6.22 33.44 11.36
CA GLN A 21 6.74 34.24 10.26
C GLN A 21 6.42 35.73 10.37
N LEU A 22 5.23 36.07 10.87
CA LEU A 22 4.80 37.46 11.06
C LEU A 22 5.52 38.17 12.22
N PHE A 23 5.90 37.40 13.26
CA PHE A 23 6.43 38.00 14.51
C PHE A 23 7.96 37.98 14.61
N LYS A 24 8.67 37.11 13.86
CA LYS A 24 10.15 37.03 13.87
C LYS A 24 10.70 36.86 12.44
N PRO A 25 10.77 37.96 11.67
CA PRO A 25 11.35 37.92 10.32
C PRO A 25 12.83 37.51 10.30
N ASP A 26 13.58 37.76 11.40
CA ASP A 26 15.01 37.43 11.50
C ASP A 26 15.34 35.94 11.50
N LEU A 27 14.34 35.06 11.71
CA LEU A 27 14.55 33.61 11.67
C LEU A 27 14.54 33.05 10.24
N TYR A 28 14.30 33.89 9.26
CA TYR A 28 14.03 33.50 7.89
C TYR A 28 15.02 34.13 6.91
N ILE A 29 15.64 33.32 6.08
CA ILE A 29 16.39 33.77 4.92
C ILE A 29 15.36 34.25 3.88
N ASP A 30 15.28 35.51 3.59
CA ASP A 30 14.27 36.22 2.77
C ASP A 30 13.95 35.55 1.42
N GLU A 31 14.90 34.84 0.85
CA GLU A 31 14.73 34.18 -0.47
C GLU A 31 14.00 32.82 -0.39
N ARG A 32 13.75 32.25 0.79
CA ARG A 32 13.16 30.88 0.95
C ARG A 32 11.71 30.86 1.43
N GLY A 33 11.11 32.01 1.66
CA GLY A 33 9.72 32.11 2.11
C GLY A 33 8.72 31.49 1.14
N LEU A 34 8.91 31.68 -0.15
CA LEU A 34 8.09 31.11 -1.20
C LEU A 34 8.19 29.57 -1.24
N LEU A 35 9.38 29.04 -1.04
CA LEU A 35 9.63 27.58 -1.04
C LEU A 35 8.91 26.90 0.13
N LEU A 36 8.92 27.51 1.31
CA LEU A 36 8.17 27.00 2.46
C LEU A 36 6.67 27.08 2.28
N PHE A 37 6.18 28.17 1.72
CA PHE A 37 4.77 28.29 1.39
C PHE A 37 4.33 27.15 0.45
N LEU A 38 5.13 26.83 -0.57
CA LEU A 38 4.87 25.73 -1.49
C LEU A 38 4.89 24.36 -0.79
N ILE A 39 5.85 24.12 0.11
CA ILE A 39 5.93 22.85 0.87
C ILE A 39 4.70 22.67 1.77
N LEU A 40 4.28 23.73 2.46
CA LEU A 40 3.09 23.67 3.32
C LEU A 40 1.81 23.49 2.52
N LEU A 41 1.68 24.17 1.39
CA LEU A 41 0.54 24.03 0.48
C LEU A 41 0.47 22.60 -0.08
N PHE A 42 1.59 22.06 -0.55
CA PHE A 42 1.66 20.73 -1.11
C PHE A 42 1.39 19.66 -0.04
N GLY A 43 1.97 19.83 1.17
CA GLY A 43 1.69 18.96 2.32
C GLY A 43 0.22 18.97 2.73
N GLY A 44 -0.43 20.12 2.71
CA GLY A 44 -1.86 20.26 2.96
C GLY A 44 -2.73 19.54 1.94
N ILE A 45 -2.40 19.67 0.65
CA ILE A 45 -3.10 18.97 -0.45
C ILE A 45 -2.94 17.46 -0.31
N LEU A 46 -1.71 16.96 -0.08
CA LEU A 46 -1.45 15.54 0.12
C LEU A 46 -2.23 14.99 1.31
N GLN A 47 -2.23 15.70 2.42
CA GLN A 47 -2.94 15.28 3.62
C GLN A 47 -4.46 15.26 3.43
N TYR A 48 -5.00 16.24 2.71
CA TYR A 48 -6.42 16.27 2.33
C TYR A 48 -6.77 15.09 1.42
N SER A 49 -5.99 14.85 0.36
CA SER A 49 -6.22 13.77 -0.61
C SER A 49 -6.16 12.40 0.05
N THR A 50 -5.14 12.17 0.90
CA THR A 50 -5.01 10.89 1.64
C THR A 50 -6.21 10.64 2.53
N ARG A 51 -6.72 11.67 3.21
CA ARG A 51 -7.91 11.52 4.07
C ARG A 51 -9.17 11.30 3.28
N HIS A 52 -9.31 11.97 2.14
CA HIS A 52 -10.45 11.77 1.26
C HIS A 52 -10.49 10.32 0.75
N ALA A 53 -9.31 9.77 0.39
CA ALA A 53 -9.15 8.39 -0.03
C ALA A 53 -9.50 7.38 1.10
N ILE A 54 -9.01 7.61 2.32
CA ILE A 54 -9.28 6.73 3.48
C ILE A 54 -10.76 6.75 3.90
N ARG A 55 -11.46 7.87 3.70
CA ARG A 55 -12.88 8.01 4.05
C ARG A 55 -13.85 7.35 3.06
N GLY A 56 -13.33 6.59 2.10
CA GLY A 56 -14.14 5.87 1.12
C GLY A 56 -14.72 6.78 0.03
N GLY A 57 -14.01 7.85 -0.32
CA GLY A 57 -14.32 8.57 -1.56
C GLY A 57 -14.31 7.58 -2.72
N ASP A 58 -15.31 7.66 -3.61
CA ASP A 58 -15.42 6.81 -4.79
C ASP A 58 -14.22 7.03 -5.72
N ILE A 59 -13.11 6.36 -5.38
CA ILE A 59 -11.93 6.32 -6.25
C ILE A 59 -12.16 5.20 -7.24
N PHE A 60 -12.41 5.57 -8.48
CA PHE A 60 -12.49 4.58 -9.56
C PHE A 60 -11.13 3.90 -9.73
N LEU A 61 -11.00 2.70 -9.19
CA LEU A 61 -9.85 1.84 -9.43
C LEU A 61 -10.17 0.91 -10.60
N ARG A 62 -9.40 1.06 -11.67
CA ARG A 62 -9.50 0.15 -12.81
C ARG A 62 -9.12 -1.27 -12.35
N THR A 63 -10.07 -2.19 -12.46
CA THR A 63 -9.78 -3.61 -12.18
C THR A 63 -8.80 -4.17 -13.19
N ILE A 64 -7.75 -4.83 -12.70
CA ILE A 64 -6.76 -5.51 -13.55
C ILE A 64 -7.36 -6.87 -13.95
N PRO A 65 -7.61 -7.13 -15.25
CA PRO A 65 -8.22 -8.39 -15.68
C PRO A 65 -7.44 -9.63 -15.23
N GLY A 66 -6.10 -9.51 -15.11
CA GLY A 66 -5.24 -10.60 -14.64
C GLY A 66 -5.55 -11.05 -13.21
N VAL A 67 -5.91 -10.15 -12.31
CA VAL A 67 -6.28 -10.52 -10.92
C VAL A 67 -7.57 -11.34 -10.91
N LYS A 68 -8.56 -10.97 -11.71
CA LYS A 68 -9.80 -11.76 -11.86
C LYS A 68 -9.53 -13.15 -12.45
N ALA A 69 -8.61 -13.24 -13.42
CA ALA A 69 -8.21 -14.52 -14.00
C ALA A 69 -7.56 -15.46 -12.97
N VAL A 70 -6.83 -14.90 -11.98
CA VAL A 70 -6.27 -15.69 -10.87
C VAL A 70 -7.38 -16.29 -10.00
N GLU A 71 -8.41 -15.50 -9.66
CA GLU A 71 -9.56 -15.99 -8.88
C GLU A 71 -10.28 -17.14 -9.60
N GLU A 72 -10.50 -16.99 -10.90
CA GLU A 72 -11.11 -18.02 -11.74
C GLU A 72 -10.24 -19.29 -11.83
N ALA A 73 -8.92 -19.14 -11.95
CA ALA A 73 -7.99 -20.27 -11.99
C ALA A 73 -7.97 -21.06 -10.66
N VAL A 74 -8.00 -20.38 -9.53
CA VAL A 74 -8.12 -21.03 -8.20
C VAL A 74 -9.44 -21.76 -8.10
N GLY A 75 -10.56 -21.15 -8.50
CA GLY A 75 -11.87 -21.80 -8.51
C GLY A 75 -11.90 -23.08 -9.33
N ARG A 76 -11.38 -23.04 -10.55
CA ARG A 76 -11.27 -24.25 -11.42
C ARG A 76 -10.38 -25.34 -10.82
N SER A 77 -9.26 -24.95 -10.18
CA SER A 77 -8.36 -25.89 -9.52
C SER A 77 -9.09 -26.63 -8.39
N THR A 78 -9.88 -25.89 -7.61
CA THR A 78 -10.71 -26.45 -6.53
C THR A 78 -11.75 -27.42 -7.09
N GLU A 79 -12.47 -27.06 -8.13
CA GLU A 79 -13.47 -27.93 -8.78
C GLU A 79 -12.86 -29.23 -9.33
N MET A 80 -11.63 -29.16 -9.83
CA MET A 80 -10.90 -30.31 -10.33
C MET A 80 -10.20 -31.14 -9.24
N GLY A 81 -10.16 -30.67 -8.00
CA GLY A 81 -9.42 -31.32 -6.90
C GLY A 81 -7.89 -31.33 -7.12
N LYS A 82 -7.34 -30.37 -7.89
CA LYS A 82 -5.91 -30.29 -8.21
C LYS A 82 -5.23 -29.20 -7.38
N PRO A 83 -3.92 -29.38 -7.04
CA PRO A 83 -3.18 -28.36 -6.34
C PRO A 83 -2.93 -27.15 -7.24
N VAL A 84 -2.98 -25.94 -6.65
CA VAL A 84 -2.59 -24.71 -7.32
C VAL A 84 -1.06 -24.59 -7.31
N LEU A 85 -0.46 -24.36 -8.45
CA LEU A 85 0.96 -24.03 -8.57
C LEU A 85 1.10 -22.52 -8.79
N TYR A 86 1.75 -21.83 -7.88
CA TYR A 86 2.00 -20.39 -7.97
C TYR A 86 3.49 -20.08 -7.96
N VAL A 87 3.96 -19.33 -8.93
CA VAL A 87 5.37 -18.91 -9.05
C VAL A 87 5.46 -17.39 -8.90
N PRO A 88 6.00 -16.86 -7.78
CA PRO A 88 6.09 -15.42 -7.54
C PRO A 88 7.12 -14.70 -8.41
N GLY A 89 7.99 -15.44 -9.10
CA GLY A 89 9.09 -14.97 -9.93
C GLY A 89 10.39 -15.64 -9.55
N ILE A 90 11.39 -15.48 -10.42
CA ILE A 90 12.74 -16.07 -10.25
C ILE A 90 13.77 -15.04 -9.80
N GLN A 91 13.39 -13.76 -9.70
CA GLN A 91 14.26 -12.65 -9.32
C GLN A 91 14.31 -12.48 -7.79
N ASP A 92 15.18 -11.57 -7.34
CA ASP A 92 15.32 -11.27 -5.91
C ASP A 92 14.32 -10.21 -5.44
N MET A 93 14.23 -9.98 -4.12
CA MET A 93 13.30 -9.03 -3.50
C MET A 93 13.60 -7.54 -3.80
N ASP A 94 14.73 -7.23 -4.42
CA ASP A 94 15.06 -5.90 -4.92
C ASP A 94 14.24 -5.49 -6.16
N GLN A 95 13.64 -6.48 -6.83
CA GLN A 95 12.82 -6.25 -8.01
C GLN A 95 11.34 -6.05 -7.65
N VAL A 96 10.75 -4.98 -8.20
CA VAL A 96 9.34 -4.60 -7.93
C VAL A 96 8.38 -5.72 -8.34
N GLU A 97 8.69 -6.44 -9.42
CA GLU A 97 7.90 -7.55 -9.93
C GLU A 97 7.81 -8.70 -8.92
N THR A 98 8.93 -9.02 -8.24
CA THR A 98 8.96 -10.07 -7.22
C THR A 98 8.17 -9.67 -5.98
N VAL A 99 8.29 -8.41 -5.56
CA VAL A 99 7.49 -7.88 -4.44
C VAL A 99 6.00 -7.93 -4.78
N ALA A 100 5.61 -7.50 -5.97
CA ALA A 100 4.22 -7.59 -6.44
C ALA A 100 3.75 -9.06 -6.49
N GLY A 101 4.59 -9.98 -6.94
CA GLY A 101 4.32 -11.42 -6.93
C GLY A 101 4.04 -11.96 -5.53
N VAL A 102 4.82 -11.56 -4.52
CA VAL A 102 4.59 -11.98 -3.13
C VAL A 102 3.28 -11.40 -2.56
N VAL A 103 2.94 -10.16 -2.89
CA VAL A 103 1.65 -9.55 -2.49
C VAL A 103 0.47 -10.32 -3.10
N ILE A 104 0.55 -10.65 -4.39
CA ILE A 104 -0.48 -11.46 -5.07
C ILE A 104 -0.54 -12.88 -4.45
N LEU A 105 0.61 -13.46 -4.09
CA LEU A 105 0.65 -14.75 -3.37
C LEU A 105 -0.17 -14.73 -2.08
N GLY A 106 -0.08 -13.66 -1.28
CA GLY A 106 -0.90 -13.51 -0.09
C GLY A 106 -2.40 -13.54 -0.39
N HIS A 107 -2.83 -12.95 -1.51
CA HIS A 107 -4.22 -13.02 -1.95
C HIS A 107 -4.62 -14.44 -2.40
N VAL A 108 -3.79 -15.09 -3.19
CA VAL A 108 -4.00 -16.49 -3.65
C VAL A 108 -4.05 -17.44 -2.46
N SER A 109 -3.14 -17.27 -1.50
CA SER A 109 -3.08 -18.10 -0.29
C SER A 109 -4.36 -17.99 0.55
N LYS A 110 -4.94 -16.78 0.70
CA LYS A 110 -6.25 -16.60 1.37
C LYS A 110 -7.39 -17.33 0.65
N MET A 111 -7.37 -17.33 -0.68
CA MET A 111 -8.39 -18.04 -1.45
C MET A 111 -8.23 -19.56 -1.35
N THR A 112 -7.00 -20.07 -1.51
CA THR A 112 -6.74 -21.51 -1.41
C THR A 112 -7.00 -22.05 -0.02
N ALA A 113 -6.69 -21.27 1.04
CA ALA A 113 -7.05 -21.60 2.41
C ALA A 113 -8.57 -21.71 2.61
N ARG A 114 -9.34 -20.78 2.03
CA ARG A 114 -10.82 -20.80 2.12
C ARG A 114 -11.44 -22.03 1.43
N TYR A 115 -10.83 -22.50 0.35
CA TYR A 115 -11.32 -23.65 -0.42
C TYR A 115 -10.62 -24.95 -0.06
N GLU A 116 -9.76 -24.97 0.95
CA GLU A 116 -8.96 -26.13 1.38
C GLU A 116 -8.17 -26.77 0.22
N THR A 117 -7.75 -25.95 -0.76
CA THR A 117 -7.02 -26.41 -1.94
C THR A 117 -5.52 -26.34 -1.68
N PRO A 118 -4.74 -27.42 -1.95
CA PRO A 118 -3.30 -27.40 -1.75
C PRO A 118 -2.61 -26.37 -2.63
N LEU A 119 -1.72 -25.55 -2.03
CA LEU A 119 -0.94 -24.54 -2.71
C LEU A 119 0.55 -24.93 -2.73
N ASN A 120 1.13 -25.02 -3.92
CA ASN A 120 2.55 -25.28 -4.13
C ASN A 120 3.23 -24.00 -4.65
N VAL A 121 4.25 -23.52 -3.94
CA VAL A 121 4.96 -22.28 -4.27
C VAL A 121 6.45 -22.57 -4.44
N PRO A 122 6.92 -22.92 -5.64
CA PRO A 122 8.35 -23.04 -5.89
C PRO A 122 8.99 -21.65 -5.95
N VAL A 123 10.10 -21.50 -5.23
CA VAL A 123 10.83 -20.22 -5.10
C VAL A 123 12.31 -20.44 -5.34
N ALA A 124 12.93 -19.59 -6.15
CA ALA A 124 14.33 -19.71 -6.55
C ALA A 124 15.31 -19.08 -5.51
N ARG A 125 14.88 -18.10 -4.73
CA ARG A 125 15.71 -17.32 -3.81
C ARG A 125 15.30 -17.51 -2.37
N SER A 126 16.28 -17.62 -1.47
CA SER A 126 16.04 -17.85 -0.04
C SER A 126 15.32 -16.71 0.68
N ILE A 127 15.56 -15.45 0.27
CA ILE A 127 14.89 -14.27 0.82
C ILE A 127 13.42 -14.27 0.42
N VAL A 128 13.15 -14.54 -0.86
CA VAL A 128 11.78 -14.64 -1.39
C VAL A 128 11.03 -15.81 -0.74
N LEU A 129 11.72 -16.92 -0.44
CA LEU A 129 11.13 -18.05 0.26
C LEU A 129 10.61 -17.66 1.65
N LYS A 130 11.39 -16.92 2.42
CA LYS A 130 10.95 -16.43 3.75
C LYS A 130 9.75 -15.52 3.64
N ALA A 131 9.78 -14.56 2.72
CA ALA A 131 8.65 -13.66 2.48
C ALA A 131 7.39 -14.42 2.04
N ALA A 132 7.52 -15.40 1.15
CA ALA A 132 6.42 -16.24 0.70
C ALA A 132 5.84 -17.10 1.86
N GLN A 133 6.71 -17.64 2.72
CA GLN A 133 6.27 -18.40 3.89
C GLN A 133 5.49 -17.53 4.88
N GLU A 134 5.95 -16.30 5.14
CA GLU A 134 5.23 -15.37 6.02
C GLU A 134 3.88 -14.95 5.41
N ALA A 135 3.83 -14.66 4.10
CA ALA A 135 2.59 -14.34 3.41
C ALA A 135 1.57 -15.50 3.46
N CYS A 136 2.04 -16.75 3.35
CA CYS A 136 1.19 -17.92 3.49
C CYS A 136 0.71 -18.13 4.94
N LYS A 137 1.60 -17.99 5.94
CA LYS A 137 1.22 -18.13 7.36
C LYS A 137 0.17 -17.11 7.81
N GLU A 138 0.24 -15.89 7.31
CA GLU A 138 -0.75 -14.85 7.62
C GLU A 138 -2.14 -15.19 7.06
N SER A 139 -2.20 -16.09 6.12
CA SER A 139 -3.42 -16.45 5.40
C SER A 139 -4.14 -17.67 5.98
N TYR A 140 -3.43 -18.52 6.72
CA TYR A 140 -3.91 -19.72 7.40
C TYR A 140 -4.09 -19.48 8.91
#